data_f1eddb6db35acbfe4f8a701e1d373af6
#
_entry.id   f1eddb6db35acbfe4f8a701e1d373af6
#
_cell.length_a   1.000
_cell.length_b   1.000
_cell.length_c   1.000
_cell.angle_alpha   90.00
_cell.angle_beta   90.00
_cell.angle_gamma   90.00
#
_symmetry.space_group_name_H-M   'P 1'
#
loop_
_entity.id
_entity.type
_entity.pdbx_description
1 polymer ?
#
loop_
_entity_poly.entity_id
_entity_poly.type
_entity_poly.pdbx_seq_one_letter_code
_entity_poly.pdbx_strand_id
1 'polypeptide(L)'
;MPSNQSPLRIAALQLDLAWCDPAANFAKVRALCPAPGSVDVLLLPEAFSTGFATPRAREVAAWAPKAVEFLTKLAAEGGYAVGASVFVPHESGKVANRFYWIEPDGGTTTADKRHLFAVAGEHEDFARGTEAVVVTWRGWRLRLAVCFDLRFPAWLRNRLDANGQADYDGLLVVANWPEARENAWTTLLAARAMENQCYVAGVNRVGIDGFGVPHSGASRLIGPWGDLLAAADLNLEGYVTAEWDPIHLSLIHI
;
A
#
# COMPACT_ATOMS: atom_id res chain seq x y z
N MET A 1 17.92 -23.77 -0.59
CA MET A 1 16.93 -24.61 -1.31
C MET A 1 16.17 -23.69 -2.23
N PRO A 2 15.92 -24.02 -3.51
CA PRO A 2 15.06 -23.19 -4.33
C PRO A 2 13.70 -23.10 -3.64
N SER A 3 13.23 -21.85 -3.41
CA SER A 3 11.93 -21.62 -2.81
C SER A 3 10.85 -22.23 -3.72
N ASN A 4 9.90 -22.94 -3.15
CA ASN A 4 8.73 -23.46 -3.89
C ASN A 4 7.73 -22.33 -4.24
N GLN A 5 8.22 -21.10 -4.28
CA GLN A 5 7.46 -19.90 -4.60
C GLN A 5 7.40 -19.69 -6.10
N SER A 6 6.22 -19.45 -6.63
CA SER A 6 6.05 -18.97 -8.00
C SER A 6 6.27 -17.47 -8.07
N PRO A 7 6.65 -16.92 -9.23
CA PRO A 7 6.67 -15.47 -9.43
C PRO A 7 5.35 -14.81 -9.02
N LEU A 8 5.43 -13.57 -8.49
CA LEU A 8 4.28 -12.81 -8.01
C LEU A 8 4.11 -11.54 -8.84
N ARG A 9 2.97 -11.41 -9.51
CA ARG A 9 2.64 -10.25 -10.35
C ARG A 9 1.93 -9.20 -9.52
N ILE A 10 2.55 -8.03 -9.36
CA ILE A 10 2.03 -6.91 -8.57
C ILE A 10 1.57 -5.80 -9.51
N ALA A 11 0.40 -5.22 -9.23
CA ALA A 11 -0.05 -3.97 -9.82
C ALA A 11 -0.16 -2.87 -8.76
N ALA A 12 0.34 -1.67 -9.07
CA ALA A 12 0.14 -0.46 -8.29
C ALA A 12 -0.73 0.51 -9.11
N LEU A 13 -1.98 0.74 -8.67
CA LEU A 13 -2.94 1.61 -9.34
C LEU A 13 -2.88 3.03 -8.77
N GLN A 14 -2.32 3.94 -9.55
CA GLN A 14 -2.18 5.37 -9.26
C GLN A 14 -3.45 6.12 -9.70
N LEU A 15 -4.08 6.86 -8.78
CA LEU A 15 -5.39 7.48 -8.99
C LEU A 15 -5.40 8.94 -8.54
N ASP A 16 -6.14 9.78 -9.26
CA ASP A 16 -6.61 11.07 -8.77
C ASP A 16 -7.87 10.86 -7.91
N LEU A 17 -7.66 10.84 -6.59
CA LEU A 17 -8.74 10.56 -5.64
C LEU A 17 -9.68 11.75 -5.51
N ALA A 18 -10.95 11.56 -5.86
CA ALA A 18 -12.01 12.51 -5.60
C ALA A 18 -12.18 12.74 -4.08
N TRP A 19 -12.13 14.00 -3.66
CA TRP A 19 -12.16 14.36 -2.24
C TRP A 19 -13.51 14.07 -1.59
N CYS A 20 -13.49 13.21 -0.57
CA CYS A 20 -14.67 12.78 0.18
C CYS A 20 -15.82 12.24 -0.69
N ASP A 21 -15.51 11.68 -1.84
CA ASP A 21 -16.49 11.07 -2.75
C ASP A 21 -16.16 9.59 -3.02
N PRO A 22 -16.58 8.67 -2.13
CA PRO A 22 -16.34 7.25 -2.32
C PRO A 22 -16.93 6.67 -3.61
N ALA A 23 -18.09 7.18 -4.06
CA ALA A 23 -18.75 6.65 -5.25
C ALA A 23 -17.92 6.93 -6.52
N ALA A 24 -17.40 8.16 -6.64
CA ALA A 24 -16.50 8.52 -7.74
C ALA A 24 -15.21 7.71 -7.70
N ASN A 25 -14.61 7.52 -6.52
CA ASN A 25 -13.38 6.74 -6.37
C ASN A 25 -13.60 5.26 -6.71
N PHE A 26 -14.71 4.64 -6.30
CA PHE A 26 -15.04 3.27 -6.67
C PHE A 26 -15.22 3.10 -8.18
N ALA A 27 -15.88 4.08 -8.84
CA ALA A 27 -16.04 4.07 -10.28
C ALA A 27 -14.68 4.16 -11.00
N LYS A 28 -13.77 5.02 -10.56
CA LYS A 28 -12.41 5.14 -11.10
C LYS A 28 -11.61 3.84 -10.94
N VAL A 29 -11.64 3.24 -9.75
CA VAL A 29 -10.96 1.96 -9.51
C VAL A 29 -11.48 0.90 -10.49
N ARG A 30 -12.80 0.74 -10.63
CA ARG A 30 -13.38 -0.24 -11.56
C ARG A 30 -13.00 0.00 -13.02
N ALA A 31 -12.90 1.27 -13.43
CA ALA A 31 -12.56 1.63 -14.81
C ALA A 31 -11.07 1.36 -15.14
N LEU A 32 -10.20 1.43 -14.15
CA LEU A 32 -8.76 1.41 -14.34
C LEU A 32 -8.06 0.18 -13.75
N CYS A 33 -8.76 -0.68 -12.99
CA CYS A 33 -8.15 -1.88 -12.41
C CYS A 33 -7.72 -2.88 -13.49
N PRO A 34 -6.67 -3.70 -13.22
CA PRO A 34 -6.25 -4.77 -14.12
C PRO A 34 -7.36 -5.77 -14.42
N ALA A 35 -7.30 -6.37 -15.60
CA ALA A 35 -8.23 -7.44 -15.97
C ALA A 35 -8.15 -8.62 -14.97
N PRO A 36 -9.27 -9.33 -14.72
CA PRO A 36 -9.29 -10.50 -13.84
C PRO A 36 -8.21 -11.52 -14.18
N GLY A 37 -7.48 -11.99 -13.17
CA GLY A 37 -6.41 -12.98 -13.29
C GLY A 37 -5.12 -12.49 -13.95
N SER A 38 -5.03 -11.22 -14.39
CA SER A 38 -3.82 -10.70 -15.04
C SER A 38 -2.69 -10.40 -14.04
N VAL A 39 -3.03 -10.18 -12.76
CA VAL A 39 -2.10 -9.94 -11.67
C VAL A 39 -2.46 -10.81 -10.46
N ASP A 40 -1.58 -10.87 -9.47
CA ASP A 40 -1.78 -11.63 -8.24
C ASP A 40 -2.08 -10.72 -7.05
N VAL A 41 -1.66 -9.45 -7.13
CA VAL A 41 -1.89 -8.40 -6.13
C VAL A 41 -2.21 -7.08 -6.82
N LEU A 42 -3.24 -6.38 -6.35
CA LEU A 42 -3.56 -5.01 -6.71
C LEU A 42 -3.41 -4.10 -5.48
N LEU A 43 -2.61 -3.04 -5.60
CA LEU A 43 -2.50 -2.01 -4.56
C LEU A 43 -3.22 -0.73 -5.00
N LEU A 44 -4.00 -0.15 -4.09
CA LEU A 44 -4.64 1.15 -4.22
C LEU A 44 -4.00 2.15 -3.24
N PRO A 45 -4.08 3.48 -3.49
CA PRO A 45 -3.50 4.49 -2.61
C PRO A 45 -4.06 4.48 -1.18
N GLU A 46 -3.38 5.18 -0.27
CA GLU A 46 -3.86 5.46 1.09
C GLU A 46 -5.21 6.18 1.04
N ALA A 47 -6.13 5.81 1.95
CA ALA A 47 -7.47 6.37 2.05
C ALA A 47 -8.18 6.42 0.67
N PHE A 48 -8.05 5.35 -0.13
CA PHE A 48 -8.44 5.29 -1.55
C PHE A 48 -9.87 5.73 -1.80
N SER A 49 -10.77 5.54 -0.83
CA SER A 49 -12.20 5.84 -0.98
C SER A 49 -12.54 7.32 -0.77
N THR A 50 -11.71 8.08 -0.03
CA THR A 50 -12.07 9.43 0.42
C THR A 50 -11.00 10.49 0.21
N GLY A 51 -9.76 10.07 -0.15
CA GLY A 51 -8.58 10.88 0.00
C GLY A 51 -8.21 11.07 1.48
N PHE A 52 -7.08 11.71 1.74
CA PHE A 52 -6.53 11.90 3.09
C PHE A 52 -7.22 13.06 3.84
N ALA A 53 -8.55 12.94 4.04
CA ALA A 53 -9.44 13.96 4.60
C ALA A 53 -9.39 14.02 6.14
N THR A 54 -8.23 14.34 6.73
CA THR A 54 -8.02 14.32 8.19
C THR A 54 -8.98 15.19 8.99
N PRO A 55 -9.36 16.44 8.60
CA PRO A 55 -10.33 17.24 9.35
C PRO A 55 -11.75 16.70 9.33
N ARG A 56 -12.05 15.80 8.39
CA ARG A 56 -13.34 15.12 8.25
C ARG A 56 -13.26 13.64 8.60
N ALA A 57 -12.19 13.22 9.28
CA ALA A 57 -11.87 11.82 9.51
C ALA A 57 -13.06 11.02 10.06
N ARG A 58 -13.76 11.52 11.08
CA ARG A 58 -14.90 10.84 11.69
C ARG A 58 -16.09 10.71 10.73
N GLU A 59 -16.32 11.73 9.92
CA GLU A 59 -17.39 11.72 8.91
C GLU A 59 -17.08 10.70 7.81
N VAL A 60 -15.88 10.76 7.24
CA VAL A 60 -15.51 9.86 6.15
C VAL A 60 -15.29 8.40 6.62
N ALA A 61 -14.94 8.18 7.89
CA ALA A 61 -14.86 6.85 8.47
C ALA A 61 -16.21 6.11 8.50
N ALA A 62 -17.34 6.83 8.46
CA ALA A 62 -18.66 6.22 8.34
C ALA A 62 -18.85 5.45 7.01
N TRP A 63 -18.05 5.74 5.99
CA TRP A 63 -18.07 5.02 4.70
C TRP A 63 -17.25 3.72 4.70
N ALA A 64 -16.52 3.43 5.79
CA ALA A 64 -15.65 2.27 5.86
C ALA A 64 -16.35 0.94 5.50
N PRO A 65 -17.58 0.61 5.98
CA PRO A 65 -18.23 -0.64 5.62
C PRO A 65 -18.42 -0.79 4.09
N LYS A 66 -18.81 0.29 3.41
CA LYS A 66 -18.98 0.29 1.94
C LYS A 66 -17.65 0.18 1.21
N ALA A 67 -16.58 0.83 1.74
CA ALA A 67 -15.25 0.73 1.15
C ALA A 67 -14.70 -0.70 1.28
N VAL A 68 -14.86 -1.34 2.42
CA VAL A 68 -14.43 -2.73 2.64
C VAL A 68 -15.26 -3.70 1.77
N GLU A 69 -16.57 -3.53 1.70
CA GLU A 69 -17.43 -4.31 0.80
C GLU A 69 -16.99 -4.18 -0.67
N PHE A 70 -16.64 -2.96 -1.09
CA PHE A 70 -16.12 -2.71 -2.43
C PHE A 70 -14.80 -3.46 -2.68
N LEU A 71 -13.83 -3.38 -1.76
CA LEU A 71 -12.56 -4.10 -1.86
C LEU A 71 -12.76 -5.62 -1.92
N THR A 72 -13.67 -6.15 -1.10
CA THR A 72 -14.00 -7.60 -1.09
C THR A 72 -14.55 -8.06 -2.43
N LYS A 73 -15.48 -7.30 -3.01
CA LYS A 73 -16.03 -7.59 -4.35
C LYS A 73 -14.94 -7.48 -5.42
N LEU A 74 -14.10 -6.45 -5.34
CA LEU A 74 -13.00 -6.24 -6.30
C LEU A 74 -12.02 -7.41 -6.27
N ALA A 75 -11.63 -7.89 -5.08
CA ALA A 75 -10.74 -9.03 -4.92
C ALA A 75 -11.35 -10.31 -5.50
N ALA A 76 -12.62 -10.61 -5.17
CA ALA A 76 -13.32 -11.79 -5.65
C ALA A 76 -13.52 -11.77 -7.18
N GLU A 77 -13.95 -10.65 -7.75
CA GLU A 77 -14.17 -10.46 -9.19
C GLU A 77 -12.85 -10.50 -9.96
N GLY A 78 -11.79 -9.92 -9.39
CA GLY A 78 -10.47 -9.84 -10.00
C GLY A 78 -9.64 -11.12 -9.90
N GLY A 79 -9.93 -11.98 -8.92
CA GLY A 79 -9.14 -13.19 -8.62
C GLY A 79 -7.72 -12.87 -8.13
N TYR A 80 -7.51 -11.68 -7.57
CA TYR A 80 -6.25 -11.19 -7.01
C TYR A 80 -6.46 -10.63 -5.59
N ALA A 81 -5.43 -10.65 -4.75
CA ALA A 81 -5.49 -9.98 -3.47
C ALA A 81 -5.47 -8.44 -3.65
N VAL A 82 -6.20 -7.71 -2.81
CA VAL A 82 -6.26 -6.24 -2.87
C VAL A 82 -5.70 -5.65 -1.59
N GLY A 83 -4.74 -4.70 -1.72
CA GLY A 83 -4.19 -3.91 -0.63
C GLY A 83 -4.55 -2.42 -0.77
N ALA A 84 -5.17 -1.85 0.27
CA ALA A 84 -5.56 -0.43 0.30
C ALA A 84 -5.70 0.06 1.74
N SER A 85 -5.63 1.37 2.01
CA SER A 85 -6.05 1.84 3.32
C SER A 85 -7.40 2.56 3.30
N VAL A 86 -8.09 2.49 4.43
CA VAL A 86 -9.40 3.09 4.67
C VAL A 86 -9.40 3.74 6.05
N PHE A 87 -10.04 4.90 6.20
CA PHE A 87 -10.31 5.47 7.51
C PHE A 87 -11.49 4.74 8.15
N VAL A 88 -11.30 4.23 9.36
CA VAL A 88 -12.30 3.44 10.08
C VAL A 88 -12.49 3.95 11.51
N PRO A 89 -13.67 3.81 12.12
CA PRO A 89 -13.84 4.04 13.55
C PRO A 89 -12.93 3.12 14.36
N HIS A 90 -12.30 3.65 15.41
CA HIS A 90 -11.44 2.90 16.33
C HIS A 90 -12.08 2.82 17.72
N GLU A 91 -11.82 1.74 18.46
CA GLU A 91 -12.39 1.47 19.80
C GLU A 91 -12.09 2.57 20.84
N SER A 92 -10.98 3.29 20.67
CA SER A 92 -10.62 4.45 21.51
C SER A 92 -11.49 5.69 21.28
N GLY A 93 -12.50 5.63 20.39
CA GLY A 93 -13.30 6.78 19.96
C GLY A 93 -12.60 7.68 18.94
N LYS A 94 -11.39 7.33 18.51
CA LYS A 94 -10.67 7.96 17.41
C LYS A 94 -10.98 7.28 16.08
N VAL A 95 -10.26 7.67 15.03
CA VAL A 95 -10.24 7.01 13.71
C VAL A 95 -8.93 6.25 13.58
N ALA A 96 -8.92 5.12 12.87
CA ALA A 96 -7.69 4.47 12.44
C ALA A 96 -7.54 4.62 10.91
N ASN A 97 -6.31 4.85 10.46
CA ASN A 97 -5.94 4.72 9.06
C ASN A 97 -5.48 3.28 8.87
N ARG A 98 -6.41 2.43 8.43
CA ARG A 98 -6.26 0.98 8.43
C ARG A 98 -5.98 0.46 7.04
N PHE A 99 -4.84 -0.20 6.88
CA PHE A 99 -4.54 -1.01 5.71
C PHE A 99 -5.41 -2.26 5.76
N TYR A 100 -6.13 -2.54 4.69
CA TYR A 100 -6.84 -3.78 4.44
C TYR A 100 -6.09 -4.60 3.39
N TRP A 101 -5.78 -5.83 3.74
CA TRP A 101 -5.38 -6.87 2.81
C TRP A 101 -6.55 -7.82 2.67
N ILE A 102 -7.11 -7.93 1.46
CA ILE A 102 -8.30 -8.75 1.21
C ILE A 102 -7.99 -9.74 0.10
N GLU A 103 -8.18 -11.02 0.37
CA GLU A 103 -7.96 -12.12 -0.55
C GLU A 103 -9.22 -12.43 -1.37
N PRO A 104 -9.11 -13.09 -2.54
CA PRO A 104 -10.26 -13.38 -3.41
C PRO A 104 -11.36 -14.23 -2.76
N ASP A 105 -11.02 -15.04 -1.78
CA ASP A 105 -11.96 -15.86 -1.00
C ASP A 105 -12.64 -15.10 0.17
N GLY A 106 -12.28 -13.83 0.35
CA GLY A 106 -12.76 -12.96 1.42
C GLY A 106 -11.90 -12.96 2.67
N GLY A 107 -10.81 -13.73 2.73
CA GLY A 107 -9.81 -13.67 3.80
C GLY A 107 -9.32 -12.23 3.97
N THR A 108 -9.34 -11.71 5.20
CA THR A 108 -9.03 -10.32 5.48
C THR A 108 -8.03 -10.20 6.62
N THR A 109 -6.94 -9.48 6.37
CA THR A 109 -5.95 -9.08 7.38
C THR A 109 -5.84 -7.57 7.40
N THR A 110 -5.66 -6.97 8.57
CA THR A 110 -5.58 -5.52 8.72
C THR A 110 -4.35 -5.07 9.48
N ALA A 111 -3.85 -3.86 9.15
CA ALA A 111 -2.75 -3.20 9.84
C ALA A 111 -3.05 -1.71 10.01
N ASP A 112 -3.05 -1.20 11.23
CA ASP A 112 -3.24 0.22 11.47
C ASP A 112 -1.91 0.98 11.30
N LYS A 113 -1.97 2.14 10.67
CA LYS A 113 -0.82 3.04 10.48
C LYS A 113 -0.13 3.33 11.81
N ARG A 114 1.15 3.04 11.88
CA ARG A 114 1.94 3.23 13.11
C ARG A 114 2.35 4.68 13.33
N HIS A 115 2.83 5.34 12.28
CA HIS A 115 3.41 6.68 12.37
C HIS A 115 2.44 7.70 11.77
N LEU A 116 1.83 8.48 12.64
CA LEU A 116 0.85 9.51 12.24
C LEU A 116 1.59 10.76 11.76
N PHE A 117 1.08 11.36 10.68
CA PHE A 117 1.64 12.57 10.09
C PHE A 117 1.12 13.81 10.83
N ALA A 118 1.85 14.23 11.87
CA ALA A 118 1.46 15.31 12.77
C ALA A 118 1.29 16.66 12.06
N VAL A 119 2.04 16.91 10.97
CA VAL A 119 1.92 18.17 10.18
C VAL A 119 0.53 18.34 9.57
N ALA A 120 -0.17 17.24 9.26
CA ALA A 120 -1.55 17.27 8.78
C ALA A 120 -2.60 17.04 9.90
N GLY A 121 -2.22 17.18 11.15
CA GLY A 121 -3.13 17.01 12.29
C GLY A 121 -3.55 15.57 12.58
N GLU A 122 -3.00 14.58 11.87
CA GLU A 122 -3.43 13.19 12.01
C GLU A 122 -3.33 12.68 13.47
N HIS A 123 -2.36 13.17 14.25
CA HIS A 123 -2.14 12.77 15.65
C HIS A 123 -3.28 13.19 16.61
N GLU A 124 -4.11 14.15 16.24
CA GLU A 124 -5.22 14.64 17.06
C GLU A 124 -6.39 13.66 17.05
N ASP A 125 -6.80 13.24 15.88
CA ASP A 125 -8.02 12.44 15.68
C ASP A 125 -7.75 10.96 15.40
N PHE A 126 -6.50 10.54 15.15
CA PHE A 126 -6.20 9.15 14.79
C PHE A 126 -5.55 8.36 15.93
N ALA A 127 -5.90 7.08 15.99
CA ALA A 127 -5.23 6.07 16.78
C ALA A 127 -4.01 5.53 16.03
N ARG A 128 -2.95 5.18 16.78
CA ARG A 128 -1.73 4.58 16.23
C ARG A 128 -1.83 3.06 16.25
N GLY A 129 -1.41 2.44 15.18
CA GLY A 129 -1.17 0.99 15.16
C GLY A 129 -0.03 0.60 16.09
N THR A 130 -0.05 -0.62 16.59
CA THR A 130 0.97 -1.20 17.47
C THR A 130 1.65 -2.41 16.86
N GLU A 131 1.00 -3.05 15.89
CA GLU A 131 1.42 -4.31 15.31
C GLU A 131 2.16 -4.15 13.98
N ALA A 132 3.21 -4.95 13.85
CA ALA A 132 3.97 -5.11 12.61
C ALA A 132 3.38 -6.30 11.82
N VAL A 133 2.48 -6.02 10.87
CA VAL A 133 1.71 -7.05 10.19
C VAL A 133 2.41 -7.53 8.91
N VAL A 134 2.56 -8.84 8.78
CA VAL A 134 3.00 -9.54 7.58
C VAL A 134 1.92 -10.54 7.19
N VAL A 135 1.52 -10.53 5.92
CA VAL A 135 0.60 -11.52 5.35
C VAL A 135 1.37 -12.52 4.50
N THR A 136 0.84 -13.73 4.38
CA THR A 136 1.40 -14.73 3.47
C THR A 136 0.44 -14.94 2.30
N TRP A 137 0.90 -14.67 1.08
CA TRP A 137 0.13 -14.84 -0.14
C TRP A 137 0.93 -15.58 -1.21
N ARG A 138 0.43 -16.70 -1.69
CA ARG A 138 1.10 -17.56 -2.67
C ARG A 138 2.55 -17.91 -2.28
N GLY A 139 2.80 -18.08 -1.00
CA GLY A 139 4.12 -18.38 -0.45
C GLY A 139 5.01 -17.15 -0.20
N TRP A 140 4.60 -15.95 -0.62
CA TRP A 140 5.30 -14.69 -0.36
C TRP A 140 4.86 -14.10 0.98
N ARG A 141 5.80 -13.60 1.77
CA ARG A 141 5.55 -12.87 3.01
C ARG A 141 5.62 -11.38 2.70
N LEU A 142 4.51 -10.68 2.91
CA LEU A 142 4.33 -9.29 2.48
C LEU A 142 4.06 -8.41 3.70
N ARG A 143 4.97 -7.48 3.98
CA ARG A 143 4.87 -6.49 5.04
C ARG A 143 3.94 -5.36 4.61
N LEU A 144 2.93 -5.04 5.45
CA LEU A 144 1.99 -3.94 5.20
C LEU A 144 2.46 -2.64 5.86
N ALA A 145 2.42 -1.51 5.14
CA ALA A 145 2.79 -0.19 5.64
C ALA A 145 1.94 0.91 5.01
N VAL A 146 1.73 2.01 5.74
CA VAL A 146 0.92 3.13 5.28
C VAL A 146 1.77 4.42 5.29
N CYS A 147 2.02 4.95 4.11
CA CYS A 147 2.52 6.30 3.83
C CYS A 147 3.71 6.73 4.71
N PHE A 148 3.45 7.50 5.75
CA PHE A 148 4.49 8.06 6.64
C PHE A 148 5.33 7.00 7.36
N ASP A 149 4.84 5.75 7.49
CA ASP A 149 5.62 4.62 8.01
C ASP A 149 6.93 4.43 7.23
N LEU A 150 6.93 4.77 5.93
CA LEU A 150 8.10 4.68 5.06
C LEU A 150 9.31 5.46 5.60
N ARG A 151 9.11 6.51 6.39
CA ARG A 151 10.19 7.30 6.98
C ARG A 151 10.89 6.65 8.17
N PHE A 152 10.38 5.53 8.67
CA PHE A 152 10.84 4.91 9.91
C PHE A 152 11.51 3.55 9.66
N PRO A 153 12.83 3.53 9.36
CA PRO A 153 13.55 2.30 9.02
C PRO A 153 13.52 1.26 10.14
N ALA A 154 13.58 1.69 11.39
CA ALA A 154 13.54 0.78 12.54
C ALA A 154 12.21 0.01 12.62
N TRP A 155 11.09 0.63 12.22
CA TRP A 155 9.77 0.00 12.16
C TRP A 155 9.64 -0.98 11.01
N LEU A 156 10.29 -0.70 9.89
CA LEU A 156 10.25 -1.50 8.67
C LEU A 156 11.45 -2.45 8.56
N ARG A 157 12.24 -2.61 9.63
CA ARG A 157 13.41 -3.47 9.60
C ARG A 157 13.01 -4.91 9.35
N ASN A 158 13.56 -5.50 8.30
CA ASN A 158 13.46 -6.93 8.00
C ASN A 158 14.50 -7.66 8.87
N ARG A 159 14.02 -8.46 9.82
CA ARG A 159 14.89 -9.19 10.76
C ARG A 159 15.08 -10.61 10.25
N LEU A 160 16.21 -11.19 10.61
CA LEU A 160 16.44 -12.62 10.40
C LEU A 160 16.12 -13.36 11.69
N ASP A 161 15.40 -14.48 11.55
CA ASP A 161 15.19 -15.42 12.66
C ASP A 161 16.46 -16.24 12.96
N ALA A 162 16.38 -17.16 13.92
CA ALA A 162 17.50 -18.02 14.31
C ALA A 162 17.95 -18.96 13.18
N ASN A 163 17.14 -19.19 12.15
CA ASN A 163 17.44 -20.02 10.99
C ASN A 163 17.94 -19.18 9.80
N GLY A 164 18.09 -17.85 9.96
CA GLY A 164 18.47 -16.94 8.90
C GLY A 164 17.34 -16.58 7.96
N GLN A 165 16.07 -16.87 8.32
CA GLN A 165 14.92 -16.50 7.51
C GLN A 165 14.48 -15.07 7.82
N ALA A 166 14.31 -14.24 6.79
CA ALA A 166 13.82 -12.87 6.90
C ALA A 166 12.34 -12.84 7.34
N ASP A 167 11.91 -11.77 8.02
CA ASP A 167 10.50 -11.60 8.43
C ASP A 167 9.57 -11.50 7.21
N TYR A 168 10.03 -10.90 6.10
CA TYR A 168 9.22 -10.72 4.90
C TYR A 168 10.09 -10.68 3.61
N ASP A 169 9.44 -10.95 2.49
CA ASP A 169 10.03 -11.00 1.14
C ASP A 169 9.74 -9.72 0.36
N GLY A 170 8.64 -9.04 0.70
CA GLY A 170 8.19 -7.81 0.06
C GLY A 170 7.55 -6.81 1.03
N LEU A 171 7.73 -5.52 0.75
CA LEU A 171 7.12 -4.41 1.48
C LEU A 171 6.10 -3.71 0.59
N LEU A 172 4.86 -3.61 1.06
CA LEU A 172 3.75 -2.93 0.39
C LEU A 172 3.46 -1.61 1.08
N VAL A 173 3.55 -0.49 0.36
CA VAL A 173 3.35 0.86 0.91
C VAL A 173 2.26 1.57 0.11
N VAL A 174 1.15 1.89 0.77
CA VAL A 174 0.06 2.70 0.20
C VAL A 174 0.15 4.14 0.70
N ALA A 175 0.00 5.15 -0.16
CA ALA A 175 0.29 6.53 0.21
C ALA A 175 -0.65 7.59 -0.41
N ASN A 176 -0.74 8.74 0.30
CA ASN A 176 -1.08 10.07 -0.18
C ASN A 176 0.15 10.96 0.09
N TRP A 177 1.17 10.85 -0.77
CA TRP A 177 2.46 11.50 -0.57
C TRP A 177 2.59 12.73 -1.47
N PRO A 178 2.72 13.96 -0.90
CA PRO A 178 2.74 15.20 -1.67
C PRO A 178 3.92 15.32 -2.62
N GLU A 179 3.69 15.96 -3.78
CA GLU A 179 4.69 16.24 -4.81
C GLU A 179 5.93 16.95 -4.25
N ALA A 180 5.76 17.94 -3.37
CA ALA A 180 6.87 18.66 -2.74
C ALA A 180 7.87 17.75 -1.98
N ARG A 181 7.51 16.49 -1.74
CA ARG A 181 8.33 15.48 -1.07
C ARG A 181 8.56 14.24 -1.94
N GLU A 182 8.33 14.33 -3.25
CA GLU A 182 8.48 13.20 -4.20
C GLU A 182 9.87 12.58 -4.14
N ASN A 183 10.93 13.42 -4.10
CA ASN A 183 12.29 12.90 -3.98
C ASN A 183 12.49 12.03 -2.71
N ALA A 184 11.89 12.41 -1.59
CA ALA A 184 11.94 11.58 -0.39
C ALA A 184 11.16 10.27 -0.57
N TRP A 185 9.99 10.30 -1.23
CA TRP A 185 9.20 9.11 -1.55
C TRP A 185 10.01 8.10 -2.37
N THR A 186 10.53 8.54 -3.49
CA THR A 186 11.25 7.68 -4.44
C THR A 186 12.56 7.14 -3.87
N THR A 187 13.31 7.99 -3.14
CA THR A 187 14.57 7.61 -2.48
C THR A 187 14.34 6.60 -1.36
N LEU A 188 13.31 6.83 -0.52
CA LEU A 188 13.04 5.96 0.60
C LEU A 188 12.51 4.59 0.16
N LEU A 189 11.70 4.49 -0.89
CA LEU A 189 11.29 3.19 -1.43
C LEU A 189 12.50 2.35 -1.85
N ALA A 190 13.44 2.94 -2.61
CA ALA A 190 14.66 2.25 -3.01
C ALA A 190 15.55 1.90 -1.81
N ALA A 191 15.70 2.81 -0.84
CA ALA A 191 16.45 2.55 0.38
C ALA A 191 15.87 1.37 1.18
N ARG A 192 14.52 1.29 1.31
CA ARG A 192 13.87 0.17 2.00
C ARG A 192 14.10 -1.16 1.29
N ALA A 193 14.10 -1.17 -0.05
CA ALA A 193 14.42 -2.37 -0.81
C ALA A 193 15.85 -2.86 -0.52
N MET A 194 16.83 -1.98 -0.65
CA MET A 194 18.25 -2.30 -0.45
C MET A 194 18.59 -2.70 0.99
N GLU A 195 18.19 -1.91 1.98
CA GLU A 195 18.56 -2.16 3.38
C GLU A 195 17.88 -3.38 4.01
N ASN A 196 16.70 -3.77 3.47
CA ASN A 196 15.92 -4.91 3.92
C ASN A 196 16.05 -6.12 3.00
N GLN A 197 16.78 -6.00 1.89
CA GLN A 197 16.97 -7.05 0.89
C GLN A 197 15.63 -7.69 0.47
N CYS A 198 14.66 -6.84 0.13
CA CYS A 198 13.29 -7.25 -0.21
C CYS A 198 12.77 -6.48 -1.42
N TYR A 199 11.74 -7.00 -2.06
CA TYR A 199 10.98 -6.23 -3.04
C TYR A 199 10.18 -5.10 -2.36
N VAL A 200 9.96 -3.99 -3.08
CA VAL A 200 9.11 -2.90 -2.57
C VAL A 200 8.10 -2.48 -3.64
N ALA A 201 6.82 -2.43 -3.25
CA ALA A 201 5.76 -1.82 -4.04
C ALA A 201 5.23 -0.59 -3.31
N GLY A 202 5.43 0.59 -3.90
CA GLY A 202 4.89 1.85 -3.42
C GLY A 202 3.81 2.38 -4.35
N VAL A 203 2.58 2.52 -3.87
CA VAL A 203 1.48 3.14 -4.61
C VAL A 203 1.12 4.48 -4.00
N ASN A 204 0.99 5.52 -4.84
CA ASN A 204 0.64 6.87 -4.44
C ASN A 204 -0.51 7.40 -5.30
N ARG A 205 -1.18 8.45 -4.84
CA ARG A 205 -2.17 9.18 -5.63
C ARG A 205 -1.51 10.22 -6.54
N VAL A 206 -2.27 10.70 -7.54
CA VAL A 206 -1.99 11.92 -8.33
C VAL A 206 -3.05 12.98 -8.07
N GLY A 207 -2.90 14.13 -8.72
CA GLY A 207 -3.87 15.23 -8.71
C GLY A 207 -3.76 16.12 -7.47
N ILE A 208 -4.74 17.01 -7.29
CA ILE A 208 -4.79 17.98 -6.19
C ILE A 208 -5.79 17.48 -5.15
N ASP A 209 -5.39 17.47 -3.88
CA ASP A 209 -6.30 17.09 -2.80
C ASP A 209 -7.23 18.25 -2.36
N GLY A 210 -8.12 17.97 -1.39
CA GLY A 210 -9.07 18.96 -0.88
C GLY A 210 -8.44 20.10 -0.10
N PHE A 211 -7.13 20.07 0.15
CA PHE A 211 -6.35 21.18 0.73
C PHE A 211 -5.61 22.00 -0.33
N GLY A 212 -5.74 21.67 -1.61
CA GLY A 212 -4.99 22.28 -2.69
C GLY A 212 -3.54 21.78 -2.79
N VAL A 213 -3.19 20.66 -2.15
CA VAL A 213 -1.85 20.08 -2.19
C VAL A 213 -1.69 19.18 -3.43
N PRO A 214 -0.70 19.44 -4.30
CA PRO A 214 -0.45 18.61 -5.47
C PRO A 214 0.26 17.30 -5.08
N HIS A 215 -0.07 16.23 -5.83
CA HIS A 215 0.50 14.91 -5.73
C HIS A 215 0.89 14.43 -7.12
N SER A 216 2.16 14.15 -7.33
CA SER A 216 2.70 13.71 -8.63
C SER A 216 2.57 12.21 -8.89
N GLY A 217 2.18 11.42 -7.88
CA GLY A 217 2.15 9.97 -7.96
C GLY A 217 3.52 9.36 -7.71
N ALA A 218 4.28 9.11 -8.77
CA ALA A 218 5.56 8.40 -8.70
C ALA A 218 5.44 7.02 -8.03
N SER A 219 4.35 6.31 -8.29
CA SER A 219 4.18 4.91 -7.86
C SER A 219 5.26 4.04 -8.50
N ARG A 220 5.88 3.14 -7.72
CA ARG A 220 7.05 2.37 -8.16
C ARG A 220 7.03 0.95 -7.64
N LEU A 221 7.56 0.05 -8.47
CA LEU A 221 7.87 -1.33 -8.13
C LEU A 221 9.38 -1.49 -8.20
N ILE A 222 10.01 -1.92 -7.12
CA ILE A 222 11.46 -1.88 -6.92
C ILE A 222 11.96 -3.27 -6.53
N GLY A 223 13.03 -3.70 -7.17
CA GLY A 223 13.72 -4.94 -6.88
C GLY A 223 14.60 -4.86 -5.62
N PRO A 224 15.03 -6.01 -5.07
CA PRO A 224 15.77 -6.08 -3.81
C PRO A 224 17.14 -5.38 -3.84
N TRP A 225 17.69 -5.13 -5.03
CA TRP A 225 18.93 -4.37 -5.23
C TRP A 225 18.70 -2.85 -5.32
N GLY A 226 17.44 -2.39 -5.19
CA GLY A 226 17.06 -1.00 -5.37
C GLY A 226 16.82 -0.60 -6.83
N ASP A 227 16.87 -1.56 -7.73
CA ASP A 227 16.61 -1.40 -9.17
C ASP A 227 15.13 -1.10 -9.41
N LEU A 228 14.86 -0.15 -10.31
CA LEU A 228 13.50 0.20 -10.70
C LEU A 228 12.96 -0.83 -11.70
N LEU A 229 11.99 -1.65 -11.26
CA LEU A 229 11.32 -2.62 -12.11
C LEU A 229 10.24 -1.98 -12.98
N ALA A 230 9.44 -1.07 -12.38
CA ALA A 230 8.42 -0.30 -13.09
C ALA A 230 8.09 0.99 -12.33
N ALA A 231 7.67 2.01 -13.07
CA ALA A 231 7.19 3.28 -12.52
C ALA A 231 5.98 3.77 -13.29
N ALA A 232 5.00 4.33 -12.58
CA ALA A 232 3.89 5.05 -13.21
C ALA A 232 4.36 6.41 -13.73
N ASP A 233 3.75 6.88 -14.82
CA ASP A 233 3.96 8.22 -15.33
C ASP A 233 3.51 9.25 -14.30
N LEU A 234 4.29 10.31 -14.14
CA LEU A 234 3.96 11.39 -13.22
C LEU A 234 2.68 12.11 -13.67
N ASN A 235 1.84 12.45 -12.69
CA ASN A 235 0.60 13.20 -12.88
C ASN A 235 -0.46 12.51 -13.78
N LEU A 236 -0.31 11.23 -14.07
CA LEU A 236 -1.27 10.45 -14.85
C LEU A 236 -1.91 9.34 -14.01
N GLU A 237 -3.21 9.13 -14.20
CA GLU A 237 -3.90 7.95 -13.66
C GLU A 237 -3.55 6.71 -14.48
N GLY A 238 -3.47 5.56 -13.83
CA GLY A 238 -3.17 4.28 -14.47
C GLY A 238 -2.47 3.33 -13.51
N TYR A 239 -2.18 2.13 -13.95
CA TYR A 239 -1.43 1.19 -13.15
C TYR A 239 -0.12 0.77 -13.82
N VAL A 240 0.84 0.40 -12.98
CA VAL A 240 2.09 -0.24 -13.41
C VAL A 240 2.16 -1.63 -12.83
N THR A 241 2.82 -2.53 -13.55
CA THR A 241 2.99 -3.92 -13.11
C THR A 241 4.45 -4.34 -13.16
N ALA A 242 4.82 -5.23 -12.25
CA ALA A 242 6.07 -5.98 -12.32
C ALA A 242 5.85 -7.39 -11.79
N GLU A 243 6.71 -8.29 -12.22
CA GLU A 243 6.79 -9.63 -11.68
C GLU A 243 7.98 -9.71 -10.70
N TRP A 244 7.69 -10.21 -9.50
CA TRP A 244 8.69 -10.48 -8.47
C TRP A 244 9.13 -11.93 -8.59
N ASP A 245 10.44 -12.14 -8.82
CA ASP A 245 11.02 -13.46 -8.98
C ASP A 245 11.67 -13.92 -7.67
N PRO A 246 11.25 -15.07 -7.09
CA PRO A 246 11.84 -15.59 -5.85
C PRO A 246 13.33 -15.96 -6.01
N ILE A 247 13.81 -16.21 -7.23
CA ILE A 247 15.22 -16.52 -7.49
C ILE A 247 16.10 -15.32 -7.11
N HIS A 248 15.67 -14.09 -7.40
CA HIS A 248 16.44 -12.90 -7.05
C HIS A 248 16.61 -12.75 -5.53
N LEU A 249 15.59 -13.09 -4.72
CA LEU A 249 15.73 -13.06 -3.25
C LEU A 249 16.71 -14.13 -2.77
N SER A 250 16.69 -15.33 -3.35
CA SER A 250 17.59 -16.41 -2.96
C SER A 250 19.06 -16.10 -3.23
N LEU A 251 19.36 -15.24 -4.22
CA LEU A 251 20.72 -14.79 -4.55
C LEU A 251 21.27 -13.74 -3.59
N ILE A 252 20.38 -13.03 -2.87
CA ILE A 252 20.74 -11.95 -1.96
C ILE A 252 20.90 -12.48 -0.52
N HIS A 253 20.09 -13.46 -0.14
CA HIS A 253 20.08 -14.06 1.20
C HIS A 253 21.12 -15.19 1.37
N ILE A 254 22.22 -15.15 0.63
CA ILE A 254 23.32 -16.11 0.75
C ILE A 254 24.17 -15.83 1.97
#